data_66834fc62b6240190869d02188371550
#
_entry.id   66834fc62b6240190869d02188371550
#
_cell.length_a   1.000
_cell.length_b   1.000
_cell.length_c   1.000
_cell.angle_alpha   90.00
_cell.angle_beta   90.00
_cell.angle_gamma   90.00
#
_symmetry.space_group_name_H-M   'P 1'
#
loop_
_entity.id
_entity.type
_entity.pdbx_description
1 polymer ?
#
loop_
_entity_poly.entity_id
_entity_poly.type
_entity_poly.pdbx_seq_one_letter_code
_entity_poly.pdbx_strand_id
1 'polypeptide(L)'
;MNAKLKTDALDLTSLLNGLVFFSPVSLLVRTTAGISLSQFFILQAIMATMVLLTEIPLGKLTDRIGYKSTLVLYQIALLISRTCLLLAHVSCNYSLFILQAILEGTAASFSSGTQSGYIYIMFSKEHYAEKSAHVANYGTVGFFASTLAYAVLYTLIGIKGLLLATIAANLVAVFTSLKIPKETVQPRSETRQKKNIPYPQLFQQKKIWMLLMILAALNIGRILINFFYAEKLQLCGINETWLAAIIMGYSAIQLLSE
;
A
#
# COMPACT_ATOMS: atom_id res chain seq x y z
N MET A 1 -24.47 11.48 -19.76
CA MET A 1 -24.54 12.60 -18.80
C MET A 1 -23.67 12.23 -17.63
N ASN A 2 -22.42 12.77 -17.58
CA ASN A 2 -21.39 12.39 -16.61
C ASN A 2 -21.81 12.87 -15.22
N ALA A 3 -22.47 12.01 -14.45
CA ALA A 3 -22.59 12.24 -13.01
C ALA A 3 -21.17 12.14 -12.44
N LYS A 4 -20.51 13.29 -12.20
CA LYS A 4 -19.23 13.32 -11.49
C LYS A 4 -19.38 12.50 -10.22
N LEU A 5 -18.60 11.43 -10.09
CA LEU A 5 -18.52 10.66 -8.87
C LEU A 5 -18.21 11.63 -7.73
N LYS A 6 -19.11 11.72 -6.76
CA LYS A 6 -18.83 12.53 -5.55
C LYS A 6 -17.77 11.84 -4.74
N THR A 7 -16.81 12.63 -4.24
CA THR A 7 -15.80 12.18 -3.29
C THR A 7 -16.49 11.57 -2.07
N ASP A 8 -16.13 10.35 -1.74
CA ASP A 8 -16.69 9.62 -0.59
C ASP A 8 -15.59 9.25 0.45
N ALA A 9 -16.00 8.58 1.52
CA ALA A 9 -15.07 8.18 2.58
C ALA A 9 -13.98 7.22 2.09
N LEU A 10 -14.25 6.40 1.06
CA LEU A 10 -13.26 5.49 0.49
C LEU A 10 -12.18 6.27 -0.27
N ASP A 11 -12.57 7.28 -1.06
CA ASP A 11 -11.64 8.16 -1.79
C ASP A 11 -10.72 8.90 -0.81
N LEU A 12 -11.32 9.48 0.25
CA LEU A 12 -10.55 10.20 1.27
C LEU A 12 -9.60 9.26 2.03
N THR A 13 -10.03 8.04 2.33
CA THR A 13 -9.18 7.03 2.95
C THR A 13 -8.02 6.65 2.03
N SER A 14 -8.27 6.51 0.72
CA SER A 14 -7.23 6.25 -0.28
C SER A 14 -6.22 7.40 -0.37
N LEU A 15 -6.68 8.64 -0.39
CA LEU A 15 -5.82 9.83 -0.36
C LEU A 15 -4.91 9.83 0.87
N LEU A 16 -5.48 9.58 2.06
CA LEU A 16 -4.73 9.53 3.31
C LEU A 16 -3.71 8.39 3.34
N ASN A 17 -4.04 7.24 2.74
CA ASN A 17 -3.10 6.12 2.58
C ASN A 17 -1.93 6.47 1.65
N GLY A 18 -2.14 7.36 0.68
CA GLY A 18 -1.09 7.91 -0.16
C GLY A 18 -0.12 8.83 0.59
N LEU A 19 -0.54 9.46 1.71
CA LEU A 19 0.28 10.39 2.49
C LEU A 19 1.37 9.65 3.30
N VAL A 20 2.34 9.07 2.58
CA VAL A 20 3.49 8.38 3.17
C VAL A 20 4.73 9.28 3.05
N PHE A 21 4.87 10.21 3.99
CA PHE A 21 5.90 11.25 3.93
C PHE A 21 7.34 10.73 3.96
N PHE A 22 7.60 9.55 4.52
CA PHE A 22 8.93 8.94 4.55
C PHE A 22 9.23 8.04 3.33
N SER A 23 8.29 7.88 2.40
CA SER A 23 8.46 7.00 1.24
C SER A 23 9.75 7.24 0.46
N PRO A 24 10.13 8.50 0.15
CA PRO A 24 11.37 8.80 -0.57
C PRO A 24 12.64 8.35 0.15
N VAL A 25 12.59 8.30 1.48
CA VAL A 25 13.72 7.95 2.35
C VAL A 25 13.51 6.65 3.13
N SER A 26 12.69 5.77 2.60
CA SER A 26 12.33 4.50 3.26
C SER A 26 13.54 3.63 3.62
N LEU A 27 14.56 3.59 2.77
CA LEU A 27 15.83 2.93 3.07
C LEU A 27 16.61 3.70 4.14
N LEU A 28 16.71 5.03 4.01
CA LEU A 28 17.44 5.90 4.94
C LEU A 28 16.87 5.80 6.37
N VAL A 29 15.53 5.72 6.52
CA VAL A 29 14.87 5.48 7.83
C VAL A 29 15.46 4.27 8.56
N ARG A 30 15.85 3.24 7.84
CA ARG A 30 16.38 1.99 8.39
C ARG A 30 17.91 2.04 8.56
N THR A 31 18.62 2.55 7.56
CA THR A 31 20.09 2.63 7.60
C THR A 31 20.58 3.60 8.67
N THR A 32 19.91 4.72 8.89
CA THR A 32 20.22 5.65 9.99
C THR A 32 19.95 5.06 11.39
N ALA A 33 19.12 4.02 11.47
CA ALA A 33 18.93 3.23 12.70
C ALA A 33 19.91 2.04 12.82
N GLY A 34 20.96 1.99 11.98
CA GLY A 34 21.99 0.97 12.04
C GLY A 34 21.67 -0.34 11.30
N ILE A 35 20.58 -0.36 10.50
CA ILE A 35 20.20 -1.54 9.72
C ILE A 35 21.08 -1.61 8.46
N SER A 36 21.75 -2.75 8.24
CA SER A 36 22.51 -2.98 7.02
C SER A 36 21.59 -3.22 5.81
N LEU A 37 22.12 -3.04 4.61
CA LEU A 37 21.39 -3.27 3.37
C LEU A 37 20.87 -4.72 3.27
N SER A 38 21.70 -5.70 3.70
CA SER A 38 21.28 -7.11 3.76
C SER A 38 20.11 -7.33 4.71
N GLN A 39 20.15 -6.73 5.90
CA GLN A 39 19.05 -6.78 6.86
C GLN A 39 17.78 -6.13 6.31
N PHE A 40 17.92 -5.01 5.58
CA PHE A 40 16.78 -4.37 4.90
C PHE A 40 16.10 -5.33 3.92
N PHE A 41 16.87 -6.07 3.09
CA PHE A 41 16.29 -7.05 2.17
C PHE A 41 15.64 -8.23 2.88
N ILE A 42 16.19 -8.66 4.02
CA ILE A 42 15.53 -9.67 4.86
C ILE A 42 14.18 -9.17 5.36
N LEU A 43 14.07 -7.90 5.79
CA LEU A 43 12.79 -7.30 6.19
C LEU A 43 11.77 -7.29 5.02
N GLN A 44 12.22 -6.95 3.80
CA GLN A 44 11.34 -7.01 2.61
C GLN A 44 10.89 -8.44 2.30
N ALA A 45 11.79 -9.43 2.45
CA ALA A 45 11.45 -10.83 2.28
C ALA A 45 10.44 -11.32 3.34
N ILE A 46 10.61 -10.91 4.61
CA ILE A 46 9.65 -11.20 5.68
C ILE A 46 8.28 -10.60 5.34
N MET A 47 8.23 -9.33 4.94
CA MET A 47 6.98 -8.67 4.55
C MET A 47 6.29 -9.41 3.40
N ALA A 48 7.02 -9.76 2.33
CA ALA A 48 6.49 -10.49 1.19
C ALA A 48 5.98 -11.90 1.57
N THR A 49 6.71 -12.59 2.45
CA THR A 49 6.32 -13.91 2.98
C THR A 49 5.03 -13.80 3.79
N MET A 50 4.89 -12.76 4.62
CA MET A 50 3.66 -12.53 5.39
C MET A 50 2.47 -12.24 4.47
N VAL A 51 2.64 -11.46 3.40
CA VAL A 51 1.58 -11.28 2.39
C VAL A 51 1.13 -12.64 1.86
N LEU A 52 2.07 -13.47 1.39
CA LEU A 52 1.77 -14.78 0.81
C LEU A 52 1.06 -15.71 1.79
N LEU A 53 1.52 -15.78 3.04
CA LEU A 53 0.95 -16.67 4.06
C LEU A 53 -0.43 -16.23 4.54
N THR A 54 -0.67 -14.91 4.61
CA THR A 54 -1.89 -14.37 5.22
C THR A 54 -2.98 -14.04 4.21
N GLU A 55 -2.70 -13.97 2.90
CA GLU A 55 -3.67 -13.59 1.88
C GLU A 55 -4.89 -14.52 1.85
N ILE A 56 -4.68 -15.83 1.86
CA ILE A 56 -5.79 -16.80 1.86
C ILE A 56 -6.59 -16.79 3.17
N PRO A 57 -5.97 -16.86 4.38
CA PRO A 57 -6.70 -16.78 5.63
C PRO A 57 -7.49 -15.48 5.79
N LEU A 58 -6.87 -14.33 5.43
CA LEU A 58 -7.52 -13.04 5.57
C LEU A 58 -8.61 -12.81 4.52
N GLY A 59 -8.46 -13.36 3.31
CA GLY A 59 -9.55 -13.40 2.32
C GLY A 59 -10.79 -14.14 2.87
N LYS A 60 -10.60 -15.30 3.51
CA LYS A 60 -11.70 -16.02 4.18
C LYS A 60 -12.28 -15.25 5.36
N LEU A 61 -11.45 -14.50 6.08
CA LEU A 61 -11.93 -13.62 7.15
C LEU A 61 -12.79 -12.49 6.57
N THR A 62 -12.37 -11.87 5.47
CA THR A 62 -13.13 -10.84 4.75
C THR A 62 -14.50 -11.33 4.34
N ASP A 63 -14.60 -12.58 3.85
CA ASP A 63 -15.88 -13.20 3.49
C ASP A 63 -16.83 -13.37 4.70
N ARG A 64 -16.29 -13.48 5.91
CA ARG A 64 -17.07 -13.65 7.14
C ARG A 64 -17.49 -12.32 7.78
N ILE A 65 -16.56 -11.38 7.90
CA ILE A 65 -16.80 -10.12 8.64
C ILE A 65 -17.26 -8.95 7.74
N GLY A 66 -17.14 -9.13 6.42
CA GLY A 66 -17.51 -8.14 5.41
C GLY A 66 -16.38 -7.21 5.01
N TYR A 67 -16.52 -6.59 3.85
CA TYR A 67 -15.47 -5.77 3.23
C TYR A 67 -15.19 -4.49 4.01
N LYS A 68 -16.25 -3.78 4.47
CA LYS A 68 -16.08 -2.59 5.30
C LYS A 68 -15.25 -2.88 6.55
N SER A 69 -15.60 -3.93 7.27
CA SER A 69 -14.90 -4.31 8.52
C SER A 69 -13.44 -4.62 8.25
N THR A 70 -13.15 -5.30 7.13
CA THR A 70 -11.78 -5.61 6.71
C THR A 70 -11.01 -4.36 6.33
N LEU A 71 -11.62 -3.39 5.63
CA LEU A 71 -10.99 -2.10 5.33
C LEU A 71 -10.64 -1.32 6.60
N VAL A 72 -11.48 -1.36 7.63
CA VAL A 72 -11.17 -0.74 8.94
C VAL A 72 -10.01 -1.49 9.63
N LEU A 73 -10.02 -2.82 9.63
CA LEU A 73 -8.92 -3.63 10.19
C LEU A 73 -7.60 -3.36 9.47
N TYR A 74 -7.63 -3.19 8.14
CA TYR A 74 -6.48 -2.76 7.36
C TYR A 74 -5.89 -1.45 7.91
N GLN A 75 -6.72 -0.42 8.12
CA GLN A 75 -6.26 0.87 8.60
C GLN A 75 -5.66 0.78 10.01
N ILE A 76 -6.26 -0.02 10.88
CA ILE A 76 -5.74 -0.26 12.24
C ILE A 76 -4.40 -0.99 12.19
N ALA A 77 -4.29 -2.06 11.39
CA ALA A 77 -3.05 -2.81 11.22
C ALA A 77 -1.94 -1.93 10.65
N LEU A 78 -2.26 -1.08 9.68
CA LEU A 78 -1.31 -0.13 9.08
C LEU A 78 -0.85 0.91 10.11
N LEU A 79 -1.75 1.46 10.92
CA LEU A 79 -1.41 2.40 11.98
C LEU A 79 -0.45 1.77 13.01
N ILE A 80 -0.72 0.54 13.43
CA ILE A 80 0.14 -0.20 14.36
C ILE A 80 1.51 -0.44 13.72
N SER A 81 1.56 -0.86 12.45
CA SER A 81 2.81 -1.06 11.70
C SER A 81 3.63 0.23 11.63
N ARG A 82 3.01 1.37 11.29
CA ARG A 82 3.70 2.68 11.23
C ARG A 82 4.22 3.14 12.59
N THR A 83 3.45 2.91 13.64
CA THR A 83 3.89 3.19 15.02
C THR A 83 5.07 2.30 15.41
N CYS A 84 5.02 1.03 15.06
CA CYS A 84 6.11 0.09 15.29
C CYS A 84 7.38 0.52 14.51
N LEU A 85 7.26 1.04 13.28
CA LEU A 85 8.36 1.59 12.49
C LEU A 85 9.04 2.78 13.21
N LEU A 86 8.24 3.71 13.75
CA LEU A 86 8.77 4.83 14.53
C LEU A 86 9.54 4.34 15.77
N LEU A 87 8.94 3.42 16.53
CA LEU A 87 9.59 2.85 17.71
C LEU A 87 10.88 2.12 17.35
N ALA A 88 10.89 1.33 16.27
CA ALA A 88 12.06 0.64 15.75
C ALA A 88 13.18 1.61 15.37
N HIS A 89 12.84 2.71 14.69
CA HIS A 89 13.79 3.74 14.30
C HIS A 89 14.37 4.47 15.51
N VAL A 90 13.54 4.83 16.50
CA VAL A 90 14.00 5.57 17.69
C VAL A 90 14.85 4.72 18.61
N SER A 91 14.50 3.43 18.77
CA SER A 91 15.22 2.49 19.63
C SER A 91 16.40 1.79 18.94
N CYS A 92 16.58 1.99 17.62
CA CYS A 92 17.58 1.30 16.81
C CYS A 92 17.50 -0.25 16.97
N ASN A 93 16.30 -0.80 17.13
CA ASN A 93 16.09 -2.19 17.47
C ASN A 93 15.63 -3.00 16.26
N TYR A 94 16.48 -3.94 15.80
CA TYR A 94 16.18 -4.77 14.63
C TYR A 94 14.95 -5.65 14.81
N SER A 95 14.68 -6.17 16.01
CA SER A 95 13.51 -7.01 16.27
C SER A 95 12.19 -6.24 16.08
N LEU A 96 12.18 -4.95 16.38
CA LEU A 96 11.00 -4.09 16.11
C LEU A 96 10.82 -3.84 14.60
N PHE A 97 11.89 -3.77 13.80
CA PHE A 97 11.79 -3.74 12.34
C PHE A 97 11.23 -5.06 11.78
N ILE A 98 11.60 -6.20 12.35
CA ILE A 98 10.99 -7.50 11.99
C ILE A 98 9.50 -7.50 12.29
N LEU A 99 9.11 -7.08 13.50
CA LEU A 99 7.70 -6.98 13.88
C LEU A 99 6.93 -6.04 12.95
N GLN A 100 7.52 -4.90 12.62
CA GLN A 100 6.96 -3.94 11.66
C GLN A 100 6.75 -4.58 10.28
N ALA A 101 7.73 -5.33 9.76
CA ALA A 101 7.62 -6.01 8.47
C ALA A 101 6.50 -7.07 8.46
N ILE A 102 6.34 -7.83 9.55
CA ILE A 102 5.24 -8.78 9.74
C ILE A 102 3.89 -8.06 9.71
N LEU A 103 3.75 -6.99 10.48
CA LEU A 103 2.52 -6.21 10.56
C LEU A 103 2.18 -5.53 9.22
N GLU A 104 3.16 -4.98 8.52
CA GLU A 104 2.96 -4.34 7.22
C GLU A 104 2.54 -5.35 6.14
N GLY A 105 3.17 -6.54 6.11
CA GLY A 105 2.77 -7.62 5.20
C GLY A 105 1.35 -8.11 5.48
N THR A 106 1.00 -8.27 6.76
CA THR A 106 -0.37 -8.64 7.17
C THR A 106 -1.38 -7.55 6.78
N ALA A 107 -1.05 -6.27 6.98
CA ALA A 107 -1.88 -5.15 6.56
C ALA A 107 -2.09 -5.14 5.04
N ALA A 108 -1.03 -5.37 4.26
CA ALA A 108 -1.12 -5.45 2.80
C ALA A 108 -2.09 -6.55 2.35
N SER A 109 -2.11 -7.70 3.02
CA SER A 109 -3.06 -8.79 2.73
C SER A 109 -4.51 -8.42 3.04
N PHE A 110 -4.78 -7.62 4.07
CA PHE A 110 -6.12 -7.08 4.32
C PHE A 110 -6.59 -6.15 3.19
N SER A 111 -5.69 -5.39 2.59
CA SER A 111 -6.00 -4.49 1.46
C SER A 111 -6.20 -5.25 0.15
N SER A 112 -5.44 -6.34 -0.06
CA SER A 112 -5.45 -7.13 -1.29
C SER A 112 -6.84 -7.69 -1.58
N GLY A 113 -7.40 -7.30 -2.73
CA GLY A 113 -8.73 -7.72 -3.16
C GLY A 113 -9.91 -7.13 -2.39
N THR A 114 -9.74 -6.67 -1.15
CA THR A 114 -10.83 -6.14 -0.32
C THR A 114 -11.39 -4.85 -0.88
N GLN A 115 -10.54 -3.91 -1.27
CA GLN A 115 -10.98 -2.64 -1.85
C GLN A 115 -11.71 -2.87 -3.18
N SER A 116 -11.14 -3.69 -4.06
CA SER A 116 -11.75 -4.05 -5.34
C SER A 116 -13.07 -4.80 -5.15
N GLY A 117 -13.13 -5.73 -4.19
CA GLY A 117 -14.34 -6.46 -3.83
C GLY A 117 -15.44 -5.54 -3.28
N TYR A 118 -15.08 -4.59 -2.42
CA TYR A 118 -16.00 -3.57 -1.91
C TYR A 118 -16.60 -2.73 -3.06
N ILE A 119 -15.75 -2.20 -3.94
CA ILE A 119 -16.18 -1.39 -5.08
C ILE A 119 -17.11 -2.21 -5.99
N TYR A 120 -16.76 -3.48 -6.26
CA TYR A 120 -17.55 -4.37 -7.10
C TYR A 120 -18.96 -4.66 -6.54
N ILE A 121 -19.12 -4.66 -5.22
CA ILE A 121 -20.43 -4.90 -4.57
C ILE A 121 -21.25 -3.62 -4.49
N MET A 122 -20.59 -2.49 -4.19
CA MET A 122 -21.28 -1.22 -3.96
C MET A 122 -21.64 -0.48 -5.24
N PHE A 123 -20.90 -0.71 -6.33
CA PHE A 123 -21.10 -0.05 -7.62
C PHE A 123 -21.50 -1.07 -8.70
N SER A 124 -22.28 -0.63 -9.69
CA SER A 124 -22.62 -1.49 -10.82
C SER A 124 -21.37 -1.85 -11.63
N LYS A 125 -21.45 -2.95 -12.39
CA LYS A 125 -20.32 -3.38 -13.25
C LYS A 125 -19.86 -2.30 -14.22
N GLU A 126 -20.79 -1.46 -14.68
CA GLU A 126 -20.53 -0.36 -15.61
C GLU A 126 -19.70 0.76 -14.97
N HIS A 127 -19.91 1.03 -13.68
CA HIS A 127 -19.19 2.08 -12.93
C HIS A 127 -17.98 1.56 -12.13
N TYR A 128 -17.75 0.24 -12.13
CA TYR A 128 -16.65 -0.35 -11.38
C TYR A 128 -15.29 0.20 -11.80
N ALA A 129 -15.01 0.22 -13.10
CA ALA A 129 -13.72 0.69 -13.62
C ALA A 129 -13.49 2.16 -13.30
N GLU A 130 -14.53 2.99 -13.51
CA GLU A 130 -14.50 4.43 -13.21
C GLU A 130 -14.25 4.70 -11.72
N LYS A 131 -14.99 4.01 -10.83
CA LYS A 131 -14.79 4.18 -9.38
C LYS A 131 -13.46 3.65 -8.91
N SER A 132 -12.99 2.54 -9.46
CA SER A 132 -11.68 1.97 -9.13
C SER A 132 -10.55 2.91 -9.51
N ALA A 133 -10.59 3.50 -10.71
CA ALA A 133 -9.64 4.52 -11.15
C ALA A 133 -9.72 5.78 -10.27
N HIS A 134 -10.93 6.23 -9.93
CA HIS A 134 -11.13 7.41 -9.07
C HIS A 134 -10.48 7.22 -7.69
N VAL A 135 -10.66 6.06 -7.05
CA VAL A 135 -10.05 5.73 -5.76
C VAL A 135 -8.52 5.64 -5.88
N ALA A 136 -8.00 5.03 -6.96
CA ALA A 136 -6.57 4.93 -7.22
C ALA A 136 -5.94 6.32 -7.40
N ASN A 137 -6.59 7.21 -8.18
CA ASN A 137 -6.14 8.58 -8.40
C ASN A 137 -6.05 9.38 -7.10
N TYR A 138 -7.00 9.23 -6.16
CA TYR A 138 -6.89 9.87 -4.85
C TYR A 138 -5.67 9.38 -4.07
N GLY A 139 -5.35 8.08 -4.13
CA GLY A 139 -4.13 7.53 -3.54
C GLY A 139 -2.87 8.12 -4.15
N THR A 140 -2.83 8.23 -5.49
CA THR A 140 -1.72 8.81 -6.23
C THR A 140 -1.55 10.31 -5.93
N VAL A 141 -2.65 11.07 -5.84
CA VAL A 141 -2.63 12.49 -5.42
C VAL A 141 -2.07 12.62 -4.01
N GLY A 142 -2.49 11.76 -3.07
CA GLY A 142 -1.92 11.74 -1.71
C GLY A 142 -0.42 11.47 -1.71
N PHE A 143 0.03 10.49 -2.48
CA PHE A 143 1.45 10.15 -2.62
C PHE A 143 2.25 11.32 -3.21
N PHE A 144 1.74 11.96 -4.26
CA PHE A 144 2.36 13.12 -4.86
C PHE A 144 2.46 14.30 -3.87
N ALA A 145 1.38 14.59 -3.15
CA ALA A 145 1.36 15.63 -2.13
C ALA A 145 2.38 15.36 -1.00
N SER A 146 2.48 14.11 -0.54
CA SER A 146 3.46 13.73 0.49
C SER A 146 4.91 13.84 -0.01
N THR A 147 5.16 13.52 -1.28
CA THR A 147 6.48 13.64 -1.91
C THR A 147 6.87 15.10 -2.09
N LEU A 148 5.94 15.98 -2.47
CA LEU A 148 6.17 17.43 -2.50
C LEU A 148 6.49 17.99 -1.10
N ALA A 149 5.70 17.60 -0.11
CA ALA A 149 5.89 18.04 1.27
C ALA A 149 7.19 17.50 1.89
N TYR A 150 7.66 16.34 1.42
CA TYR A 150 8.87 15.70 1.94
C TYR A 150 10.08 16.65 1.96
N ALA A 151 10.36 17.35 0.85
CA ALA A 151 11.54 18.20 0.73
C ALA A 151 11.58 19.29 1.81
N VAL A 152 10.42 19.87 2.14
CA VAL A 152 10.29 20.89 3.17
C VAL A 152 10.27 20.27 4.56
N LEU A 153 9.47 19.22 4.75
CA LEU A 153 9.33 18.59 6.06
C LEU A 153 10.61 17.91 6.53
N TYR A 154 11.36 17.29 5.62
CA TYR A 154 12.63 16.63 5.98
C TYR A 154 13.63 17.62 6.57
N THR A 155 13.75 18.82 5.98
CA THR A 155 14.66 19.86 6.48
C THR A 155 14.20 20.46 7.80
N LEU A 156 12.88 20.53 8.06
CA LEU A 156 12.32 21.16 9.26
C LEU A 156 12.24 20.22 10.46
N ILE A 157 11.79 19.00 10.23
CA ILE A 157 11.43 18.04 11.31
C ILE A 157 12.17 16.69 11.23
N GLY A 158 13.00 16.49 10.22
CA GLY A 158 13.80 15.28 10.02
C GLY A 158 12.97 13.99 9.86
N ILE A 159 13.64 12.83 9.91
CA ILE A 159 13.03 11.51 9.70
C ILE A 159 11.93 11.24 10.75
N LYS A 160 12.17 11.54 12.02
CA LYS A 160 11.18 11.30 13.09
C LYS A 160 9.90 12.07 12.85
N GLY A 161 10.01 13.33 12.40
CA GLY A 161 8.84 14.14 12.06
C GLY A 161 8.06 13.59 10.87
N LEU A 162 8.74 13.07 9.83
CA LEU A 162 8.08 12.43 8.69
C LEU A 162 7.30 11.17 9.09
N LEU A 163 7.87 10.36 9.99
CA LEU A 163 7.19 9.18 10.54
C LEU A 163 5.95 9.58 11.35
N LEU A 164 6.06 10.60 12.21
CA LEU A 164 4.93 11.13 12.98
C LEU A 164 3.83 11.71 12.08
N ALA A 165 4.19 12.47 11.04
CA ALA A 165 3.23 12.99 10.06
C ALA A 165 2.47 11.86 9.34
N THR A 166 3.18 10.78 8.98
CA THR A 166 2.56 9.60 8.36
C THR A 166 1.61 8.89 9.35
N ILE A 167 2.00 8.75 10.62
CA ILE A 167 1.14 8.17 11.68
C ILE A 167 -0.12 9.03 11.86
N ALA A 168 0.02 10.36 11.89
CA ALA A 168 -1.12 11.27 11.99
C ALA A 168 -2.09 11.12 10.80
N ALA A 169 -1.57 11.04 9.58
CA ALA A 169 -2.39 10.78 8.38
C ALA A 169 -3.11 9.42 8.48
N ASN A 170 -2.43 8.36 8.90
CA ASN A 170 -3.05 7.05 9.09
C ASN A 170 -4.10 7.05 10.22
N LEU A 171 -3.89 7.80 11.29
CA LEU A 171 -4.88 7.94 12.36
C LEU A 171 -6.18 8.57 11.81
N VAL A 172 -6.06 9.62 11.00
CA VAL A 172 -7.21 10.22 10.31
C VAL A 172 -7.83 9.20 9.33
N ALA A 173 -7.02 8.37 8.65
CA ALA A 173 -7.51 7.32 7.76
C ALA A 173 -8.33 6.25 8.50
N VAL A 174 -7.98 5.91 9.75
CA VAL A 174 -8.82 5.04 10.60
C VAL A 174 -10.21 5.67 10.79
N PHE A 175 -10.28 6.95 11.20
CA PHE A 175 -11.56 7.62 11.41
C PHE A 175 -12.38 7.77 10.13
N THR A 176 -11.74 8.03 8.98
CA THR A 176 -12.45 8.11 7.69
C THR A 176 -12.94 6.74 7.25
N SER A 177 -12.19 5.67 7.48
CA SER A 177 -12.60 4.30 7.15
C SER A 177 -13.84 3.86 7.93
N LEU A 178 -14.04 4.32 9.15
CA LEU A 178 -15.26 4.06 9.93
C LEU A 178 -16.52 4.64 9.26
N LYS A 179 -16.37 5.73 8.49
CA LYS A 179 -17.46 6.39 7.76
C LYS A 179 -17.78 5.71 6.42
N ILE A 180 -16.98 4.76 5.96
CA ILE A 180 -17.27 3.98 4.75
C ILE A 180 -18.63 3.29 4.95
N PRO A 181 -19.58 3.40 4.01
CA PRO A 181 -20.87 2.72 4.09
C PRO A 181 -20.69 1.21 4.24
N LYS A 182 -21.55 0.59 5.03
CA LYS A 182 -21.57 -0.87 5.09
C LYS A 182 -22.15 -1.40 3.78
N GLU A 183 -21.52 -2.42 3.23
CA GLU A 183 -22.06 -3.12 2.09
C GLU A 183 -23.45 -3.66 2.42
N THR A 184 -24.44 -3.30 1.62
CA THR A 184 -25.74 -3.94 1.63
C THR A 184 -25.53 -5.33 1.03
N VAL A 185 -25.50 -6.34 1.89
CA VAL A 185 -25.49 -7.73 1.46
C VAL A 185 -26.79 -7.92 0.68
N GLN A 186 -26.77 -7.78 -0.64
CA GLN A 186 -27.80 -8.42 -1.44
C GLN A 186 -27.69 -9.91 -1.08
N PRO A 187 -28.77 -10.56 -0.62
CA PRO A 187 -28.72 -11.97 -0.35
C PRO A 187 -28.15 -12.59 -1.62
N ARG A 188 -26.94 -13.11 -1.48
CA ARG A 188 -26.21 -13.78 -2.56
C ARG A 188 -27.19 -14.82 -3.03
N SER A 189 -27.86 -14.55 -4.14
CA SER A 189 -28.78 -15.51 -4.73
C SER A 189 -27.98 -16.81 -4.81
N GLU A 190 -28.47 -17.83 -4.13
CA GLU A 190 -27.84 -19.16 -3.99
C GLU A 190 -27.56 -19.83 -5.34
N THR A 191 -27.96 -19.18 -6.42
CA THR A 191 -27.82 -19.59 -7.82
C THR A 191 -26.41 -19.36 -8.40
N ARG A 192 -25.46 -18.73 -7.69
CA ARG A 192 -24.06 -18.91 -8.06
C ARG A 192 -23.62 -20.26 -7.55
N GLN A 193 -24.00 -21.33 -8.29
CA GLN A 193 -23.26 -22.58 -8.26
C GLN A 193 -21.80 -22.24 -7.98
N LYS A 194 -21.27 -22.73 -6.84
CA LYS A 194 -19.83 -22.84 -6.62
C LYS A 194 -19.33 -23.64 -7.84
N LYS A 195 -19.03 -22.95 -8.94
CA LYS A 195 -18.20 -23.51 -9.97
C LYS A 195 -16.90 -23.78 -9.23
N ASN A 196 -16.75 -25.02 -8.78
CA ASN A 196 -15.47 -25.50 -8.31
C ASN A 196 -14.50 -25.29 -9.47
N ILE A 197 -13.86 -24.12 -9.45
CA ILE A 197 -12.79 -23.86 -10.40
C ILE A 197 -11.71 -24.83 -9.96
N PRO A 198 -11.35 -25.78 -10.78
CA PRO A 198 -10.32 -26.76 -10.44
C PRO A 198 -8.98 -26.03 -10.45
N TYR A 199 -8.65 -25.39 -9.32
CA TYR A 199 -7.38 -24.68 -9.15
C TYR A 199 -6.16 -25.46 -9.67
N PRO A 200 -6.07 -26.80 -9.50
CA PRO A 200 -4.98 -27.58 -10.06
C PRO A 200 -4.88 -27.52 -11.59
N GLN A 201 -6.01 -27.42 -12.30
CA GLN A 201 -6.01 -27.34 -13.77
C GLN A 201 -5.54 -25.96 -14.29
N LEU A 202 -5.77 -24.88 -13.51
CA LEU A 202 -5.26 -23.55 -13.84
C LEU A 202 -3.72 -23.53 -13.79
N PHE A 203 -3.14 -24.16 -12.76
CA PHE A 203 -1.68 -24.23 -12.60
C PHE A 203 -0.98 -25.15 -13.60
N GLN A 204 -1.72 -26.00 -14.31
CA GLN A 204 -1.17 -26.82 -15.40
C GLN A 204 -0.98 -26.04 -16.72
N GLN A 205 -1.56 -24.84 -16.84
CA GLN A 205 -1.46 -24.03 -18.05
C GLN A 205 -0.14 -23.25 -18.10
N LYS A 206 0.75 -23.61 -19.04
CA LYS A 206 2.04 -22.93 -19.27
C LYS A 206 1.90 -21.41 -19.46
N LYS A 207 0.80 -20.96 -20.10
CA LYS A 207 0.51 -19.53 -20.31
C LYS A 207 0.33 -18.76 -19.00
N ILE A 208 -0.28 -19.38 -17.98
CA ILE A 208 -0.46 -18.77 -16.66
C ILE A 208 0.88 -18.60 -15.96
N TRP A 209 1.72 -19.63 -15.99
CA TRP A 209 3.08 -19.55 -15.44
C TRP A 209 3.92 -18.47 -16.12
N MET A 210 3.86 -18.39 -17.45
CA MET A 210 4.58 -17.35 -18.20
C MET A 210 4.09 -15.95 -17.81
N LEU A 211 2.78 -15.74 -17.68
CA LEU A 211 2.22 -14.46 -17.21
C LEU A 211 2.68 -14.11 -15.80
N LEU A 212 2.62 -15.08 -14.87
CA LEU A 212 3.08 -14.89 -13.50
C LEU A 212 4.58 -14.55 -13.44
N MET A 213 5.41 -15.22 -14.25
CA MET A 213 6.84 -14.91 -14.32
C MET A 213 7.12 -13.50 -14.85
N ILE A 214 6.40 -13.06 -15.89
CA ILE A 214 6.52 -11.69 -16.43
C ILE A 214 6.11 -10.67 -15.35
N LEU A 215 4.97 -10.87 -14.70
CA LEU A 215 4.50 -10.00 -13.63
C LEU A 215 5.48 -9.96 -12.46
N ALA A 216 6.05 -11.09 -12.07
CA ALA A 216 7.07 -11.17 -11.02
C ALA A 216 8.33 -10.39 -11.43
N ALA A 217 8.84 -10.57 -12.65
CA ALA A 217 10.00 -9.86 -13.16
C ALA A 217 9.79 -8.34 -13.20
N LEU A 218 8.62 -7.88 -13.65
CA LEU A 218 8.26 -6.45 -13.66
C LEU A 218 8.19 -5.89 -12.23
N ASN A 219 7.60 -6.63 -11.28
CA ASN A 219 7.55 -6.20 -9.88
C ASN A 219 8.93 -6.15 -9.22
N ILE A 220 9.79 -7.14 -9.47
CA ILE A 220 11.18 -7.13 -9.00
C ILE A 220 11.92 -5.91 -9.57
N GLY A 221 11.80 -5.65 -10.88
CA GLY A 221 12.39 -4.47 -11.51
C GLY A 221 11.92 -3.16 -10.85
N ARG A 222 10.62 -3.04 -10.59
CA ARG A 222 10.04 -1.88 -9.90
C ARG A 222 10.58 -1.71 -8.48
N ILE A 223 10.71 -2.79 -7.72
CA ILE A 223 11.26 -2.78 -6.35
C ILE A 223 12.73 -2.36 -6.38
N LEU A 224 13.53 -2.94 -7.27
CA LEU A 224 14.94 -2.59 -7.41
C LEU A 224 15.12 -1.10 -7.77
N ILE A 225 14.36 -0.61 -8.74
CA ILE A 225 14.38 0.81 -9.08
C ILE A 225 14.01 1.66 -7.87
N ASN A 226 12.90 1.38 -7.19
CA ASN A 226 12.43 2.19 -6.06
C ASN A 226 13.41 2.27 -4.88
N PHE A 227 14.18 1.22 -4.61
CA PHE A 227 15.08 1.21 -3.45
C PHE A 227 16.51 1.59 -3.80
N PHE A 228 17.01 1.16 -4.96
CA PHE A 228 18.41 1.38 -5.31
C PHE A 228 18.69 2.69 -6.05
N TYR A 229 17.70 3.26 -6.75
CA TYR A 229 17.98 4.50 -7.48
C TYR A 229 18.34 5.66 -6.55
N ALA A 230 17.69 5.75 -5.39
CA ALA A 230 17.95 6.78 -4.40
C ALA A 230 19.40 6.70 -3.87
N GLU A 231 19.83 5.50 -3.49
CA GLU A 231 21.20 5.26 -3.02
C GLU A 231 22.22 5.51 -4.12
N LYS A 232 21.94 5.04 -5.35
CA LYS A 232 22.84 5.23 -6.49
C LYS A 232 23.02 6.71 -6.85
N LEU A 233 21.96 7.49 -6.79
CA LEU A 233 22.02 8.94 -7.04
C LEU A 233 22.83 9.67 -5.97
N GLN A 234 22.70 9.27 -4.70
CA GLN A 234 23.54 9.81 -3.61
C GLN A 234 25.01 9.48 -3.81
N LEU A 235 25.34 8.24 -4.19
CA LEU A 235 26.71 7.83 -4.51
C LEU A 235 27.31 8.57 -5.69
N CYS A 236 26.48 9.05 -6.63
CA CYS A 236 26.88 9.91 -7.74
C CYS A 236 27.00 11.39 -7.34
N GLY A 237 26.88 11.74 -6.04
CA GLY A 237 27.00 13.11 -5.53
C GLY A 237 25.76 13.98 -5.74
N ILE A 238 24.62 13.38 -6.08
CA ILE A 238 23.36 14.12 -6.19
C ILE A 238 22.82 14.38 -4.78
N ASN A 239 22.64 15.65 -4.47
CA ASN A 239 22.15 16.12 -3.19
C ASN A 239 20.70 15.67 -2.96
N GLU A 240 20.32 15.44 -1.70
CA GLU A 240 18.98 14.95 -1.27
C GLU A 240 17.83 15.80 -1.82
N THR A 241 18.05 17.09 -2.04
CA THR A 241 17.08 18.01 -2.64
C THR A 241 16.76 17.64 -4.11
N TRP A 242 17.77 17.24 -4.90
CA TRP A 242 17.58 16.79 -6.27
C TRP A 242 16.93 15.40 -6.34
N LEU A 243 17.18 14.56 -5.33
CA LEU A 243 16.49 13.28 -5.20
C LEU A 243 14.97 13.48 -5.14
N ALA A 244 14.51 14.42 -4.31
CA ALA A 244 13.09 14.77 -4.22
C ALA A 244 12.52 15.24 -5.57
N ALA A 245 13.27 16.07 -6.32
CA ALA A 245 12.84 16.53 -7.64
C ALA A 245 12.70 15.39 -8.66
N ILE A 246 13.59 14.41 -8.64
CA ILE A 246 13.54 13.23 -9.53
C ILE A 246 12.33 12.35 -9.16
N ILE A 247 12.07 12.14 -7.87
CA ILE A 247 10.88 11.38 -7.38
C ILE A 247 9.60 12.11 -7.79
N MET A 248 9.56 13.43 -7.68
CA MET A 248 8.43 14.23 -8.13
C MET A 248 8.18 14.07 -9.65
N GLY A 249 9.23 14.11 -10.45
CA GLY A 249 9.13 13.88 -11.91
C GLY A 249 8.56 12.50 -12.22
N TYR A 250 9.05 11.45 -11.54
CA TYR A 250 8.53 10.10 -11.69
C TYR A 250 7.06 9.99 -11.30
N SER A 251 6.67 10.56 -10.15
CA SER A 251 5.28 10.54 -9.68
C SER A 251 4.34 11.34 -10.59
N ALA A 252 4.82 12.46 -11.17
CA ALA A 252 4.06 13.23 -12.14
C ALA A 252 3.81 12.45 -13.44
N ILE A 253 4.80 11.69 -13.92
CA ILE A 253 4.65 10.82 -15.10
C ILE A 253 3.63 9.72 -14.80
N GLN A 254 3.66 9.15 -13.60
CA GLN A 254 2.69 8.12 -13.18
C GLN A 254 1.25 8.67 -13.18
N LEU A 255 1.04 9.89 -12.67
CA LEU A 255 -0.27 10.58 -12.71
C LEU A 255 -0.79 10.82 -14.14
N LEU A 256 0.11 11.04 -15.10
CA LEU A 256 -0.26 11.28 -16.50
C LEU A 256 -0.51 9.96 -17.27
N SER A 257 -0.09 8.82 -16.74
CA SER A 257 -0.22 7.50 -17.38
C SER A 257 -1.52 6.76 -17.00
N GLU A 258 -2.23 7.23 -15.98
CA GLU A 258 -3.53 6.71 -15.51
C GLU A 258 -4.68 7.57 -16.04
#